data_dd5c6663d062d05d373b241a34e4fb2b
#
_entry.id   dd5c6663d062d05d373b241a34e4fb2b
#
_cell.length_a   1.000
_cell.length_b   1.000
_cell.length_c   1.000
_cell.angle_alpha   90.00
_cell.angle_beta   90.00
_cell.angle_gamma   90.00
#
_symmetry.space_group_name_H-M   'P 1'
#
loop_
_entity.id
_entity.type
_entity.pdbx_description
1 polymer ?
#
loop_
_entity_poly.entity_id
_entity_poly.type
_entity_poly.pdbx_seq_one_letter_code
_entity_poly.pdbx_strand_id
1 'polypeptide(L)'
;MPPGGRCRGYPAMVQFLNEPTFDLTYDDVFMVPSRSGVGSRMDVDLTTDDATGTTIPVVVANMTAVAGKRMAETVARRGGLAVIPQDIPVDVVIDTVAQVKASHLVYDTPVTVKPHHTCGYAMGLIPKRSHGAAIVVDPDSGRPVGVVDLGDVSGVDRFTQVRSVMSTELLTLPEGVDAREAFNRLKAARRRLAPVVDAEGRLVGLLTRAGAVRATIYHPALDASGRLRVGAAVGMNGDPAARAADLVAAGVDVIVVDTAHGHQDRMMRAVSAVRAALGRGAPVVAGNVVSAAGVRDLVEAGASIVKVGVGPGAMCTTRMATGVGRPQFSAVLECAAEAARLGAHVWADGGVRHPRDVALALAAGASNVMVGSWFAGTHESPGDIRHDADGRAYKESFGMASKRAVTHRTEGEDAFDRARKALFE
;
A
#
# COMPACT_ATOMS: atom_id res chain seq x y z
N MET A 1 -0.58 -5.42 -44.32
CA MET A 1 -0.73 -6.31 -43.17
C MET A 1 -0.82 -5.44 -41.94
N PRO A 2 -1.90 -5.47 -41.15
CA PRO A 2 -1.98 -4.69 -39.90
C PRO A 2 -1.08 -5.32 -38.85
N PRO A 3 -0.50 -4.53 -37.93
CA PRO A 3 0.39 -5.04 -36.87
C PRO A 3 -0.41 -5.86 -35.87
N GLY A 4 0.16 -7.01 -35.53
CA GLY A 4 -0.42 -8.12 -34.83
C GLY A 4 -1.16 -7.76 -33.54
N GLY A 5 -2.35 -8.29 -33.45
CA GLY A 5 -3.12 -8.38 -32.21
C GLY A 5 -2.30 -9.10 -31.16
N ARG A 6 -2.14 -8.46 -30.01
CA ARG A 6 -1.60 -9.12 -28.81
C ARG A 6 -2.55 -10.26 -28.48
N CYS A 7 -2.06 -11.48 -28.61
CA CYS A 7 -2.72 -12.62 -28.00
C CYS A 7 -2.78 -12.34 -26.50
N ARG A 8 -3.96 -12.03 -25.96
CA ARG A 8 -4.26 -12.13 -24.55
C ARG A 8 -4.30 -13.63 -24.21
N GLY A 9 -3.12 -14.25 -24.18
CA GLY A 9 -2.93 -15.56 -23.58
C GLY A 9 -2.75 -15.34 -22.08
N TYR A 10 -3.49 -16.06 -21.27
CA TYR A 10 -3.14 -16.25 -19.85
C TYR A 10 -1.65 -16.59 -19.77
N PRO A 11 -0.92 -16.09 -18.76
CA PRO A 11 0.49 -16.41 -18.62
C PRO A 11 0.63 -17.93 -18.72
N ALA A 12 1.61 -18.39 -19.52
CA ALA A 12 1.87 -19.81 -19.65
C ALA A 12 2.04 -20.36 -18.24
N MET A 13 1.20 -21.32 -17.85
CA MET A 13 1.26 -21.93 -16.53
C MET A 13 2.69 -22.38 -16.27
N VAL A 14 3.19 -22.16 -15.05
CA VAL A 14 4.49 -22.63 -14.63
C VAL A 14 4.59 -24.12 -14.97
N GLN A 15 5.65 -24.48 -15.70
CA GLN A 15 5.97 -25.86 -16.01
C GLN A 15 7.15 -26.28 -15.15
N PHE A 16 6.98 -27.33 -14.37
CA PHE A 16 8.06 -27.92 -13.59
C PHE A 16 8.98 -28.77 -14.47
N LEU A 17 10.28 -28.71 -14.24
CA LEU A 17 11.23 -29.65 -14.83
C LEU A 17 11.04 -31.08 -14.27
N ASN A 18 10.70 -31.16 -12.99
CA ASN A 18 10.30 -32.37 -12.29
C ASN A 18 9.06 -32.04 -11.45
N GLU A 19 8.00 -32.84 -11.53
CA GLU A 19 6.80 -32.67 -10.72
C GLU A 19 7.13 -32.82 -9.23
N PRO A 20 6.80 -31.80 -8.39
CA PRO A 20 7.05 -31.89 -6.97
C PRO A 20 6.10 -32.86 -6.30
N THR A 21 6.60 -33.62 -5.32
CA THR A 21 5.82 -34.56 -4.52
C THR A 21 5.29 -33.95 -3.21
N PHE A 22 5.59 -32.69 -2.94
CA PHE A 22 5.18 -31.91 -1.77
C PHE A 22 4.94 -30.45 -2.12
N ASP A 23 4.23 -29.73 -1.27
CA ASP A 23 3.96 -28.31 -1.47
C ASP A 23 5.24 -27.46 -1.24
N LEU A 24 5.40 -26.41 -2.05
CA LEU A 24 6.58 -25.57 -2.15
C LEU A 24 6.36 -24.16 -1.59
N THR A 25 7.37 -23.61 -0.93
CA THR A 25 7.49 -22.20 -0.60
C THR A 25 8.25 -21.45 -1.70
N TYR A 26 8.40 -20.12 -1.58
CA TYR A 26 9.25 -19.35 -2.49
C TYR A 26 10.75 -19.68 -2.35
N ASP A 27 11.16 -20.27 -1.23
CA ASP A 27 12.55 -20.65 -1.01
C ASP A 27 12.93 -21.96 -1.74
N ASP A 28 11.94 -22.76 -2.12
CA ASP A 28 12.13 -24.07 -2.74
C ASP A 28 12.23 -24.02 -4.28
N VAL A 29 11.98 -22.86 -4.89
CA VAL A 29 11.86 -22.73 -6.35
C VAL A 29 12.73 -21.62 -6.94
N PHE A 30 13.18 -21.85 -8.17
CA PHE A 30 13.86 -20.86 -9.01
C PHE A 30 13.30 -20.93 -10.43
N MET A 31 13.25 -19.77 -11.11
CA MET A 31 12.96 -19.75 -12.55
C MET A 31 14.21 -20.09 -13.32
N VAL A 32 14.11 -21.08 -14.21
CA VAL A 32 15.21 -21.44 -15.11
C VAL A 32 15.28 -20.38 -16.22
N PRO A 33 16.44 -19.73 -16.42
CA PRO A 33 16.56 -18.70 -17.45
C PRO A 33 16.42 -19.30 -18.85
N SER A 34 15.70 -18.61 -19.71
CA SER A 34 15.51 -19.00 -21.10
C SER A 34 15.84 -17.83 -22.05
N ARG A 35 15.82 -18.09 -23.36
CA ARG A 35 16.06 -17.06 -24.40
C ARG A 35 15.01 -15.96 -24.25
N SER A 36 15.45 -14.70 -24.12
CA SER A 36 14.59 -13.52 -24.00
C SER A 36 14.87 -12.56 -25.16
N GLY A 37 13.82 -11.91 -25.66
CA GLY A 37 13.91 -10.79 -26.59
C GLY A 37 13.86 -9.41 -25.87
N VAL A 38 13.79 -9.37 -24.55
CA VAL A 38 13.76 -8.12 -23.77
C VAL A 38 15.15 -7.50 -23.74
N GLY A 39 15.30 -6.30 -24.31
CA GLY A 39 16.57 -5.58 -24.37
C GLY A 39 16.91 -4.81 -23.10
N SER A 40 15.91 -4.32 -22.40
CA SER A 40 16.05 -3.57 -21.13
C SER A 40 14.95 -3.95 -20.15
N ARG A 41 15.28 -4.02 -18.86
CA ARG A 41 14.28 -4.16 -17.81
C ARG A 41 13.24 -3.03 -17.78
N MET A 42 13.57 -1.87 -18.39
CA MET A 42 12.65 -0.73 -18.50
C MET A 42 11.58 -0.93 -19.57
N ASP A 43 11.74 -1.94 -20.45
CA ASP A 43 10.79 -2.26 -21.53
C ASP A 43 9.69 -3.25 -21.03
N VAL A 44 9.79 -3.71 -19.78
CA VAL A 44 8.84 -4.65 -19.19
C VAL A 44 7.59 -3.91 -18.72
N ASP A 45 6.43 -4.25 -19.28
CA ASP A 45 5.13 -3.77 -18.81
C ASP A 45 4.73 -4.53 -17.55
N LEU A 46 4.57 -3.81 -16.45
CA LEU A 46 4.16 -4.33 -15.14
C LEU A 46 2.68 -4.04 -14.81
N THR A 47 1.93 -3.47 -15.76
CA THR A 47 0.51 -3.16 -15.58
C THR A 47 -0.29 -4.43 -15.36
N THR A 48 -1.17 -4.40 -14.36
CA THR A 48 -2.02 -5.55 -14.03
C THR A 48 -3.34 -5.52 -14.79
N ASP A 49 -3.92 -6.68 -15.04
CA ASP A 49 -5.17 -6.88 -15.79
C ASP A 49 -6.38 -7.22 -14.91
N ASP A 50 -6.24 -7.13 -13.58
CA ASP A 50 -7.24 -7.50 -12.59
C ASP A 50 -8.26 -6.38 -12.27
N ALA A 51 -8.35 -5.37 -13.12
CA ALA A 51 -9.22 -4.21 -13.00
C ALA A 51 -8.91 -3.28 -11.79
N THR A 52 -7.85 -3.52 -11.05
CA THR A 52 -7.43 -2.61 -9.96
C THR A 52 -6.78 -1.34 -10.47
N GLY A 53 -6.30 -1.34 -11.73
CA GLY A 53 -5.62 -0.20 -12.36
C GLY A 53 -4.25 0.09 -11.78
N THR A 54 -3.61 -0.89 -11.14
CA THR A 54 -2.21 -0.80 -10.74
C THR A 54 -1.29 -0.92 -11.95
N THR A 55 -0.25 -0.10 -12.00
CA THR A 55 0.76 -0.11 -13.06
C THR A 55 2.03 -0.86 -12.65
N ILE A 56 2.10 -1.27 -11.39
CA ILE A 56 3.05 -2.25 -10.85
C ILE A 56 2.28 -3.26 -9.99
N PRO A 57 2.64 -4.55 -9.97
CA PRO A 57 1.88 -5.60 -9.30
C PRO A 57 2.16 -5.67 -7.79
N VAL A 58 2.05 -4.54 -7.09
CA VAL A 58 2.35 -4.43 -5.65
C VAL A 58 1.19 -3.78 -4.91
N VAL A 59 0.69 -4.50 -3.91
CA VAL A 59 -0.35 -4.02 -2.99
C VAL A 59 0.19 -3.98 -1.57
N VAL A 60 -0.02 -2.89 -0.87
CA VAL A 60 0.32 -2.74 0.55
C VAL A 60 -0.74 -3.39 1.40
N ALA A 61 -0.32 -4.28 2.29
CA ALA A 61 -1.21 -5.04 3.16
C ALA A 61 -2.05 -4.15 4.09
N ASN A 62 -3.30 -4.52 4.26
CA ASN A 62 -4.29 -3.85 5.11
C ASN A 62 -4.04 -4.06 6.61
N MET A 63 -2.86 -3.68 7.06
CA MET A 63 -2.43 -3.76 8.45
C MET A 63 -2.32 -2.37 9.05
N THR A 64 -2.84 -2.18 10.28
CA THR A 64 -2.88 -0.89 11.00
C THR A 64 -1.49 -0.27 11.20
N ALA A 65 -0.46 -1.10 11.34
CA ALA A 65 0.93 -0.64 11.46
C ALA A 65 1.62 -0.37 10.10
N VAL A 66 0.95 -0.64 8.97
CA VAL A 66 1.56 -0.61 7.62
C VAL A 66 0.85 0.36 6.69
N ALA A 67 -0.46 0.23 6.54
CA ALA A 67 -1.25 1.03 5.62
C ALA A 67 -1.93 2.22 6.30
N GLY A 68 -1.85 3.37 5.66
CA GLY A 68 -2.47 4.62 6.07
C GLY A 68 -2.33 5.66 4.97
N LYS A 69 -2.81 6.90 5.21
CA LYS A 69 -2.81 7.98 4.23
C LYS A 69 -1.46 8.15 3.50
N ARG A 70 -0.38 8.33 4.26
CA ARG A 70 0.96 8.61 3.70
C ARG A 70 1.45 7.48 2.81
N MET A 71 1.19 6.23 3.25
CA MET A 71 1.53 5.04 2.48
C MET A 71 0.71 4.96 1.19
N ALA A 72 -0.62 5.19 1.28
CA ALA A 72 -1.52 5.14 0.14
C ALA A 72 -1.12 6.14 -0.95
N GLU A 73 -0.89 7.40 -0.58
CA GLU A 73 -0.42 8.43 -1.53
C GLU A 73 0.89 8.03 -2.21
N THR A 74 1.87 7.56 -1.42
CA THR A 74 3.21 7.27 -1.91
C THR A 74 3.25 6.07 -2.83
N VAL A 75 2.50 5.02 -2.50
CA VAL A 75 2.45 3.80 -3.31
C VAL A 75 1.64 4.01 -4.58
N ALA A 76 0.49 4.70 -4.49
CA ALA A 76 -0.32 5.00 -5.67
C ALA A 76 0.42 5.89 -6.69
N ARG A 77 1.23 6.87 -6.24
CA ARG A 77 2.13 7.65 -7.14
C ARG A 77 3.16 6.78 -7.86
N ARG A 78 3.47 5.61 -7.34
CA ARG A 78 4.42 4.66 -7.94
C ARG A 78 3.74 3.51 -8.68
N GLY A 79 2.42 3.57 -8.82
CA GLY A 79 1.65 2.62 -9.59
C GLY A 79 1.09 1.43 -8.82
N GLY A 80 1.37 1.31 -7.52
CA GLY A 80 0.80 0.28 -6.65
C GLY A 80 -0.52 0.72 -6.01
N LEU A 81 -1.02 -0.09 -5.10
CA LEU A 81 -2.25 0.16 -4.33
C LEU A 81 -1.97 -0.05 -2.84
N ALA A 82 -2.54 0.76 -1.97
CA ALA A 82 -2.60 0.44 -0.55
C ALA A 82 -4.05 0.20 -0.12
N VAL A 83 -4.24 -0.81 0.73
CA VAL A 83 -5.55 -1.15 1.28
C VAL A 83 -5.62 -0.65 2.72
N ILE A 84 -6.57 0.25 3.00
CA ILE A 84 -6.79 0.79 4.36
C ILE A 84 -7.42 -0.30 5.23
N PRO A 85 -6.93 -0.51 6.46
CA PRO A 85 -7.40 -1.59 7.34
C PRO A 85 -8.87 -1.48 7.75
N GLN A 86 -9.49 -2.64 8.01
CA GLN A 86 -10.90 -2.75 8.40
C GLN A 86 -11.22 -2.29 9.83
N ASP A 87 -10.22 -2.23 10.71
CA ASP A 87 -10.34 -1.88 12.12
C ASP A 87 -10.31 -0.37 12.39
N ILE A 88 -10.18 0.43 11.32
CA ILE A 88 -10.26 1.89 11.41
C ILE A 88 -11.74 2.33 11.29
N PRO A 89 -12.23 3.28 12.11
CA PRO A 89 -13.56 3.84 11.99
C PRO A 89 -13.84 4.36 10.57
N VAL A 90 -15.08 4.16 10.10
CA VAL A 90 -15.44 4.44 8.69
C VAL A 90 -15.27 5.91 8.31
N ASP A 91 -15.60 6.82 9.20
CA ASP A 91 -15.41 8.27 9.04
C ASP A 91 -13.94 8.65 8.86
N VAL A 92 -13.04 8.05 9.64
CA VAL A 92 -11.58 8.24 9.50
C VAL A 92 -11.06 7.67 8.17
N VAL A 93 -11.63 6.54 7.70
CA VAL A 93 -11.29 6.00 6.38
C VAL A 93 -11.76 6.95 5.28
N ILE A 94 -12.98 7.48 5.36
CA ILE A 94 -13.55 8.44 4.41
C ILE A 94 -12.66 9.68 4.31
N ASP A 95 -12.25 10.26 5.44
CA ASP A 95 -11.34 11.39 5.48
C ASP A 95 -9.98 11.06 4.86
N THR A 96 -9.46 9.88 5.15
CA THR A 96 -8.21 9.39 4.55
C THR A 96 -8.31 9.28 3.03
N VAL A 97 -9.40 8.70 2.53
CA VAL A 97 -9.68 8.57 1.09
C VAL A 97 -9.76 9.94 0.42
N ALA A 98 -10.52 10.87 0.99
CA ALA A 98 -10.66 12.23 0.47
C ALA A 98 -9.29 12.92 0.33
N GLN A 99 -8.43 12.77 1.34
CA GLN A 99 -7.09 13.34 1.34
C GLN A 99 -6.16 12.67 0.32
N VAL A 100 -6.25 11.34 0.12
CA VAL A 100 -5.49 10.63 -0.92
C VAL A 100 -5.94 11.09 -2.30
N LYS A 101 -7.26 11.20 -2.53
CA LYS A 101 -7.84 11.66 -3.80
C LYS A 101 -7.49 13.11 -4.13
N ALA A 102 -7.24 13.95 -3.13
CA ALA A 102 -6.82 15.34 -3.30
C ALA A 102 -5.29 15.50 -3.47
N SER A 103 -4.51 14.43 -3.28
CA SER A 103 -3.05 14.50 -3.34
C SER A 103 -2.54 14.67 -4.77
N HIS A 104 -1.48 15.48 -4.94
CA HIS A 104 -0.85 15.67 -6.25
C HIS A 104 -0.25 14.35 -6.78
N LEU A 105 -0.32 14.15 -8.10
CA LEU A 105 0.04 12.88 -8.75
C LEU A 105 1.56 12.65 -8.84
N VAL A 106 2.34 13.72 -8.94
CA VAL A 106 3.80 13.68 -9.17
C VAL A 106 4.58 14.11 -7.94
N TYR A 107 4.16 15.22 -7.30
CA TYR A 107 4.90 15.81 -6.20
C TYR A 107 4.60 15.10 -4.89
N ASP A 108 5.64 14.91 -4.06
CA ASP A 108 5.47 14.40 -2.71
C ASP A 108 4.66 15.39 -1.87
N THR A 109 3.78 14.88 -1.02
CA THR A 109 3.04 15.70 -0.06
C THR A 109 4.01 16.24 0.99
N PRO A 110 4.18 17.57 1.13
CA PRO A 110 5.13 18.15 2.07
C PRO A 110 4.65 17.97 3.51
N VAL A 111 5.61 17.88 4.44
CA VAL A 111 5.36 18.22 5.83
C VAL A 111 5.36 19.74 5.92
N THR A 112 4.30 20.33 6.44
CA THR A 112 4.20 21.79 6.59
C THR A 112 4.17 22.19 8.05
N VAL A 113 4.87 23.30 8.36
CA VAL A 113 4.85 23.96 9.66
C VAL A 113 4.68 25.45 9.47
N LYS A 114 4.19 26.16 10.49
CA LYS A 114 4.08 27.62 10.48
C LYS A 114 5.31 28.25 11.17
N PRO A 115 5.68 29.50 10.86
CA PRO A 115 6.86 30.15 11.45
C PRO A 115 6.88 30.16 12.99
N HIS A 116 5.70 30.25 13.61
CA HIS A 116 5.54 30.29 15.06
C HIS A 116 5.43 28.91 15.73
N HIS A 117 5.39 27.80 14.95
CA HIS A 117 5.43 26.47 15.53
C HIS A 117 6.78 26.22 16.19
N THR A 118 6.79 25.34 17.22
CA THR A 118 8.02 25.03 17.95
C THR A 118 8.89 24.01 17.24
N CYS A 119 10.19 24.03 17.50
CA CYS A 119 11.12 23.01 17.02
C CYS A 119 10.70 21.60 17.47
N GLY A 120 10.19 21.45 18.70
CA GLY A 120 9.66 20.18 19.20
C GLY A 120 8.48 19.64 18.39
N TYR A 121 7.60 20.53 17.89
CA TYR A 121 6.51 20.14 16.99
C TYR A 121 7.05 19.68 15.62
N ALA A 122 7.98 20.43 15.04
CA ALA A 122 8.62 20.07 13.77
C ALA A 122 9.37 18.72 13.85
N MET A 123 10.11 18.49 14.94
CA MET A 123 10.81 17.21 15.20
C MET A 123 9.86 16.00 15.18
N GLY A 124 8.62 16.15 15.66
CA GLY A 124 7.62 15.08 15.64
C GLY A 124 7.03 14.80 14.24
N LEU A 125 7.12 15.76 13.31
CA LEU A 125 6.51 15.66 11.98
C LEU A 125 7.51 15.28 10.88
N ILE A 126 8.72 15.84 10.89
CA ILE A 126 9.74 15.65 9.85
C ILE A 126 10.01 14.17 9.55
N PRO A 127 10.16 13.28 10.56
CA PRO A 127 10.43 11.86 10.31
C PRO A 127 9.28 11.08 9.67
N LYS A 128 8.08 11.66 9.58
CA LYS A 128 6.89 10.98 9.00
C LYS A 128 6.92 10.91 7.47
N ARG A 129 7.93 11.49 6.82
CA ARG A 129 8.15 11.45 5.38
C ARG A 129 9.63 11.23 5.07
N SER A 130 9.89 10.43 4.05
CA SER A 130 11.26 10.07 3.61
C SER A 130 12.07 11.25 3.08
N HIS A 131 11.43 12.34 2.66
CA HIS A 131 12.14 13.55 2.24
C HIS A 131 12.84 14.28 3.40
N GLY A 132 12.43 14.03 4.67
CA GLY A 132 13.17 14.40 5.88
C GLY A 132 13.28 15.90 6.15
N ALA A 133 12.30 16.69 5.70
CA ALA A 133 12.23 18.12 5.94
C ALA A 133 10.79 18.59 6.09
N ALA A 134 10.58 19.73 6.76
CA ALA A 134 9.32 20.45 6.76
C ALA A 134 9.46 21.79 6.01
N ILE A 135 8.45 22.12 5.24
CA ILE A 135 8.34 23.42 4.57
C ILE A 135 7.63 24.38 5.51
N VAL A 136 8.26 25.50 5.80
CA VAL A 136 7.65 26.56 6.59
C VAL A 136 6.77 27.39 5.67
N VAL A 137 5.48 27.45 5.99
CA VAL A 137 4.48 28.11 5.14
C VAL A 137 3.89 29.30 5.89
N ASP A 138 3.84 30.44 5.21
CA ASP A 138 3.14 31.60 5.71
C ASP A 138 1.63 31.32 5.79
N PRO A 139 0.99 31.51 6.95
CA PRO A 139 -0.39 31.10 7.16
C PRO A 139 -1.42 31.89 6.35
N ASP A 140 -1.09 33.12 5.97
CA ASP A 140 -2.02 34.03 5.30
C ASP A 140 -1.96 33.86 3.78
N SER A 141 -0.76 33.74 3.22
CA SER A 141 -0.55 33.64 1.77
C SER A 141 -0.43 32.19 1.26
N GLY A 142 -0.17 31.21 2.12
CA GLY A 142 0.10 29.83 1.71
C GLY A 142 1.46 29.64 1.00
N ARG A 143 2.32 30.66 0.99
CA ARG A 143 3.63 30.63 0.33
C ARG A 143 4.69 29.98 1.21
N PRO A 144 5.64 29.20 0.65
CA PRO A 144 6.78 28.70 1.39
C PRO A 144 7.73 29.88 1.72
N VAL A 145 8.06 30.03 3.00
CA VAL A 145 8.95 31.08 3.52
C VAL A 145 10.23 30.53 4.14
N GLY A 146 10.33 29.21 4.30
CA GLY A 146 11.51 28.56 4.84
C GLY A 146 11.45 27.05 4.69
N VAL A 147 12.58 26.41 4.96
CA VAL A 147 12.68 24.95 5.10
C VAL A 147 13.45 24.64 6.37
N VAL A 148 13.07 23.54 7.03
CA VAL A 148 13.73 23.05 8.23
C VAL A 148 13.85 21.53 8.16
N ASP A 149 15.02 21.00 8.48
CA ASP A 149 15.25 19.55 8.60
C ASP A 149 15.58 19.14 10.05
N LEU A 150 15.86 17.86 10.28
CA LEU A 150 16.18 17.38 11.63
C LEU A 150 17.48 17.99 12.18
N GLY A 151 18.46 18.31 11.32
CA GLY A 151 19.71 18.95 11.74
C GLY A 151 19.48 20.34 12.30
N ASP A 152 18.58 21.12 11.68
CA ASP A 152 18.27 22.48 12.10
C ASP A 152 17.58 22.54 13.48
N VAL A 153 16.80 21.52 13.83
CA VAL A 153 16.03 21.46 15.09
C VAL A 153 16.69 20.61 16.17
N SER A 154 17.72 19.83 15.83
CA SER A 154 18.43 18.99 16.80
C SER A 154 19.39 19.85 17.65
N GLY A 155 19.37 19.62 18.97
CA GLY A 155 20.21 20.38 19.91
C GLY A 155 19.70 21.79 20.23
N VAL A 156 18.54 22.19 19.66
CA VAL A 156 17.88 23.45 19.97
C VAL A 156 16.79 23.23 21.02
N ASP A 157 16.50 24.23 21.87
CA ASP A 157 15.39 24.17 22.80
C ASP A 157 14.07 23.88 22.06
N ARG A 158 13.34 22.89 22.55
CA ARG A 158 12.09 22.41 21.94
C ARG A 158 11.02 23.49 21.81
N PHE A 159 11.04 24.52 22.64
CA PHE A 159 10.11 25.64 22.61
C PHE A 159 10.56 26.77 21.65
N THR A 160 11.78 26.73 21.15
CA THR A 160 12.25 27.68 20.14
C THR A 160 11.33 27.63 18.91
N GLN A 161 10.96 28.78 18.38
CA GLN A 161 10.12 28.86 17.18
C GLN A 161 10.91 28.51 15.93
N VAL A 162 10.27 27.79 15.00
CA VAL A 162 10.88 27.34 13.73
C VAL A 162 11.47 28.50 12.94
N ARG A 163 10.86 29.69 12.97
CA ARG A 163 11.37 30.89 12.27
C ARG A 163 12.80 31.31 12.67
N SER A 164 13.26 30.93 13.85
CA SER A 164 14.58 31.28 14.36
C SER A 164 15.69 30.35 13.86
N VAL A 165 15.33 29.17 13.31
CA VAL A 165 16.27 28.12 12.87
C VAL A 165 16.10 27.73 11.41
N MET A 166 14.99 28.10 10.76
CA MET A 166 14.72 27.76 9.37
C MET A 166 15.70 28.42 8.40
N SER A 167 16.04 27.73 7.33
CA SER A 167 16.70 28.35 6.18
C SER A 167 15.66 29.11 5.35
N THR A 168 15.89 30.40 5.11
CA THR A 168 15.03 31.26 4.29
C THR A 168 15.46 31.34 2.83
N GLU A 169 16.66 30.87 2.52
CA GLU A 169 17.17 30.79 1.16
C GLU A 169 16.56 29.58 0.43
N LEU A 170 15.43 29.80 -0.21
CA LEU A 170 14.65 28.75 -0.88
C LEU A 170 14.93 28.71 -2.39
N LEU A 171 15.21 27.51 -2.90
CA LEU A 171 14.98 27.20 -4.29
C LEU A 171 13.53 26.70 -4.43
N THR A 172 12.69 27.41 -5.18
CA THR A 172 11.35 26.95 -5.54
C THR A 172 11.32 26.48 -7.00
N LEU A 173 10.42 25.54 -7.29
CA LEU A 173 10.15 25.05 -8.64
C LEU A 173 8.70 25.40 -9.01
N PRO A 174 8.42 25.82 -10.25
CA PRO A 174 7.04 26.03 -10.67
C PRO A 174 6.30 24.70 -10.82
N GLU A 175 5.00 24.73 -10.61
CA GLU A 175 4.12 23.61 -10.95
C GLU A 175 4.23 23.28 -12.45
N GLY A 176 4.21 22.00 -12.79
CA GLY A 176 4.38 21.54 -14.19
C GLY A 176 5.82 21.53 -14.69
N VAL A 177 6.82 21.84 -13.85
CA VAL A 177 8.23 21.78 -14.24
C VAL A 177 8.60 20.40 -14.79
N ASP A 178 9.35 20.35 -15.90
CA ASP A 178 9.88 19.10 -16.44
C ASP A 178 10.79 18.39 -15.43
N ALA A 179 10.67 17.07 -15.33
CA ALA A 179 11.39 16.29 -14.34
C ALA A 179 12.91 16.37 -14.48
N ARG A 180 13.43 16.40 -15.71
CA ARG A 180 14.87 16.54 -16.00
C ARG A 180 15.35 17.94 -15.66
N GLU A 181 14.57 18.96 -16.00
CA GLU A 181 14.86 20.35 -15.63
C GLU A 181 14.90 20.51 -14.12
N ALA A 182 13.88 20.01 -13.41
CA ALA A 182 13.82 20.03 -11.94
C ALA A 182 15.04 19.36 -11.31
N PHE A 183 15.43 18.17 -11.80
CA PHE A 183 16.63 17.47 -11.35
C PHE A 183 17.89 18.31 -11.56
N ASN A 184 18.07 18.93 -12.75
CA ASN A 184 19.23 19.74 -13.08
C ASN A 184 19.31 21.02 -12.21
N ARG A 185 18.19 21.71 -12.00
CA ARG A 185 18.10 22.88 -11.12
C ARG A 185 18.48 22.56 -9.68
N LEU A 186 17.93 21.45 -9.13
CA LEU A 186 18.27 20.94 -7.80
C LEU A 186 19.75 20.55 -7.68
N LYS A 187 20.31 19.92 -8.73
CA LYS A 187 21.72 19.54 -8.77
C LYS A 187 22.64 20.74 -8.81
N ALA A 188 22.37 21.71 -9.68
CA ALA A 188 23.16 22.95 -9.81
C ALA A 188 23.17 23.78 -8.53
N ALA A 189 22.00 23.91 -7.88
CA ALA A 189 21.86 24.59 -6.61
C ALA A 189 22.37 23.78 -5.40
N ARG A 190 22.85 22.56 -5.59
CA ARG A 190 23.27 21.63 -4.52
C ARG A 190 22.17 21.37 -3.47
N ARG A 191 20.91 21.50 -3.86
CA ARG A 191 19.76 21.23 -2.98
C ARG A 191 19.25 19.80 -3.17
N ARG A 192 18.81 19.17 -2.07
CA ARG A 192 18.24 17.81 -2.10
C ARG A 192 16.78 17.82 -2.52
N LEU A 193 16.07 18.87 -2.16
CA LEU A 193 14.63 19.07 -2.38
C LEU A 193 14.31 20.53 -2.65
N ALA A 194 13.15 20.78 -3.24
CA ALA A 194 12.57 22.10 -3.39
C ALA A 194 11.04 22.07 -3.22
N PRO A 195 10.45 23.08 -2.59
CA PRO A 195 9.01 23.34 -2.67
C PRO A 195 8.60 23.57 -4.13
N VAL A 196 7.45 23.00 -4.51
CA VAL A 196 6.80 23.28 -5.80
C VAL A 196 5.66 24.25 -5.52
N VAL A 197 5.57 25.30 -6.34
CA VAL A 197 4.60 26.38 -6.16
C VAL A 197 3.76 26.61 -7.41
N ASP A 198 2.49 27.04 -7.20
CA ASP A 198 1.60 27.48 -8.27
C ASP A 198 1.98 28.88 -8.82
N ALA A 199 1.18 29.40 -9.74
CA ALA A 199 1.38 30.72 -10.36
C ALA A 199 1.31 31.87 -9.35
N GLU A 200 0.57 31.71 -8.24
CA GLU A 200 0.45 32.67 -7.15
C GLU A 200 1.56 32.51 -6.10
N GLY A 201 2.45 31.54 -6.27
CA GLY A 201 3.55 31.22 -5.37
C GLY A 201 3.14 30.41 -4.13
N ARG A 202 1.95 29.83 -4.10
CA ARG A 202 1.46 28.97 -3.00
C ARG A 202 2.05 27.57 -3.12
N LEU A 203 2.26 26.91 -2.00
CA LEU A 203 2.83 25.57 -1.94
C LEU A 203 1.86 24.52 -2.49
N VAL A 204 2.25 23.83 -3.57
CA VAL A 204 1.50 22.72 -4.18
C VAL A 204 2.07 21.35 -3.75
N GLY A 205 3.38 21.27 -3.59
CA GLY A 205 4.03 20.00 -3.29
C GLY A 205 5.51 20.15 -2.99
N LEU A 206 6.19 19.01 -2.95
CA LEU A 206 7.63 18.92 -2.75
C LEU A 206 8.24 18.02 -3.83
N LEU A 207 9.38 18.42 -4.37
CA LEU A 207 10.13 17.57 -5.31
C LEU A 207 11.56 17.37 -4.82
N THR A 208 11.96 16.12 -4.71
CA THR A 208 13.35 15.74 -4.44
C THR A 208 14.06 15.38 -5.74
N ARG A 209 15.41 15.36 -5.74
CA ARG A 209 16.17 14.87 -6.91
C ARG A 209 15.77 13.44 -7.28
N ALA A 210 15.62 12.57 -6.26
CA ALA A 210 15.14 11.18 -6.49
C ALA A 210 13.69 11.15 -6.97
N GLY A 211 12.84 12.05 -6.46
CA GLY A 211 11.44 12.20 -6.89
C GLY A 211 11.33 12.58 -8.36
N ALA A 212 12.16 13.52 -8.82
CA ALA A 212 12.22 13.92 -10.22
C ALA A 212 12.58 12.75 -11.15
N VAL A 213 13.58 11.93 -10.77
CA VAL A 213 13.91 10.71 -11.54
C VAL A 213 12.77 9.68 -11.51
N ARG A 214 12.15 9.46 -10.34
CA ARG A 214 11.04 8.51 -10.20
C ARG A 214 9.84 8.88 -11.07
N ALA A 215 9.53 10.16 -11.20
CA ALA A 215 8.44 10.66 -12.05
C ALA A 215 8.61 10.32 -13.54
N THR A 216 9.81 9.97 -13.99
CA THR A 216 10.07 9.51 -15.37
C THR A 216 9.99 7.98 -15.54
N ILE A 217 9.86 7.24 -14.43
CA ILE A 217 9.90 5.77 -14.44
C ILE A 217 8.54 5.18 -14.08
N TYR A 218 7.90 5.72 -13.02
CA TYR A 218 6.65 5.19 -12.49
C TYR A 218 5.44 5.93 -13.08
N HIS A 219 4.42 5.17 -13.39
CA HIS A 219 3.10 5.67 -13.79
C HIS A 219 2.15 5.53 -12.60
N PRO A 220 1.56 6.62 -12.10
CA PRO A 220 0.62 6.54 -10.98
C PRO A 220 -0.58 5.64 -11.27
N ALA A 221 -1.05 4.92 -10.26
CA ALA A 221 -2.31 4.20 -10.31
C ALA A 221 -3.47 5.21 -10.15
N LEU A 222 -4.23 5.43 -11.23
CA LEU A 222 -5.26 6.47 -11.29
C LEU A 222 -6.67 5.90 -11.52
N ASP A 223 -7.66 6.53 -10.90
CA ASP A 223 -9.07 6.27 -11.17
C ASP A 223 -9.52 6.93 -12.50
N ALA A 224 -10.77 6.72 -12.89
CA ALA A 224 -11.33 7.28 -14.12
C ALA A 224 -11.36 8.82 -14.14
N SER A 225 -11.27 9.47 -12.98
CA SER A 225 -11.18 10.92 -12.84
C SER A 225 -9.75 11.45 -12.76
N GLY A 226 -8.74 10.59 -12.97
CA GLY A 226 -7.33 10.97 -12.91
C GLY A 226 -6.79 11.17 -11.49
N ARG A 227 -7.44 10.63 -10.44
CA ARG A 227 -7.01 10.75 -9.04
C ARG A 227 -6.33 9.46 -8.57
N LEU A 228 -5.47 9.55 -7.55
CA LEU A 228 -4.77 8.41 -6.99
C LEU A 228 -5.75 7.33 -6.49
N ARG A 229 -5.46 6.06 -6.81
CA ARG A 229 -6.27 4.93 -6.35
C ARG A 229 -5.97 4.55 -4.90
N VAL A 230 -7.02 4.07 -4.22
CA VAL A 230 -6.94 3.57 -2.85
C VAL A 230 -7.93 2.42 -2.65
N GLY A 231 -7.51 1.36 -1.96
CA GLY A 231 -8.35 0.26 -1.52
C GLY A 231 -8.74 0.41 -0.05
N ALA A 232 -9.81 -0.26 0.35
CA ALA A 232 -10.17 -0.39 1.76
C ALA A 232 -10.70 -1.79 2.08
N ALA A 233 -10.38 -2.27 3.28
CA ALA A 233 -10.82 -3.57 3.77
C ALA A 233 -12.13 -3.45 4.57
N VAL A 234 -12.98 -4.47 4.41
CA VAL A 234 -14.18 -4.68 5.21
C VAL A 234 -14.15 -6.09 5.81
N GLY A 235 -14.63 -6.23 7.05
CA GLY A 235 -14.74 -7.55 7.70
C GLY A 235 -16.08 -8.22 7.43
N MET A 236 -16.22 -9.44 7.95
CA MET A 236 -17.47 -10.21 7.86
C MET A 236 -18.51 -9.84 8.94
N ASN A 237 -18.13 -9.01 9.92
CA ASN A 237 -18.97 -8.68 11.08
C ASN A 237 -19.78 -7.41 10.79
N GLY A 238 -20.92 -7.29 11.45
CA GLY A 238 -21.83 -6.17 11.24
C GLY A 238 -22.50 -6.22 9.87
N ASP A 239 -22.56 -5.09 9.18
CA ASP A 239 -23.10 -4.96 7.83
C ASP A 239 -21.96 -4.63 6.83
N PRO A 240 -21.33 -5.66 6.24
CA PRO A 240 -20.26 -5.44 5.26
C PRO A 240 -20.75 -4.78 3.98
N ALA A 241 -22.02 -4.96 3.61
CA ALA A 241 -22.59 -4.37 2.40
C ALA A 241 -22.75 -2.86 2.52
N ALA A 242 -23.37 -2.39 3.61
CA ALA A 242 -23.51 -0.97 3.89
C ALA A 242 -22.14 -0.29 4.00
N ARG A 243 -21.20 -0.88 4.76
CA ARG A 243 -19.85 -0.34 4.90
C ARG A 243 -19.12 -0.24 3.56
N ALA A 244 -19.23 -1.26 2.69
CA ALA A 244 -18.61 -1.23 1.38
C ALA A 244 -19.23 -0.16 0.47
N ALA A 245 -20.55 0.03 0.54
CA ALA A 245 -21.26 1.07 -0.21
C ALA A 245 -20.80 2.47 0.21
N ASP A 246 -20.70 2.74 1.53
CA ASP A 246 -20.22 4.02 2.07
C ASP A 246 -18.79 4.32 1.60
N LEU A 247 -17.91 3.32 1.64
CA LEU A 247 -16.52 3.45 1.22
C LEU A 247 -16.40 3.75 -0.28
N VAL A 248 -17.17 3.06 -1.13
CA VAL A 248 -17.17 3.31 -2.57
C VAL A 248 -17.76 4.70 -2.89
N ALA A 249 -18.83 5.11 -2.20
CA ALA A 249 -19.39 6.45 -2.32
C ALA A 249 -18.37 7.54 -1.93
N ALA A 250 -17.50 7.26 -0.97
CA ALA A 250 -16.40 8.15 -0.59
C ALA A 250 -15.21 8.14 -1.58
N GLY A 251 -15.20 7.24 -2.58
CA GLY A 251 -14.18 7.17 -3.63
C GLY A 251 -13.16 6.05 -3.49
N VAL A 252 -13.42 5.02 -2.66
CA VAL A 252 -12.59 3.81 -2.63
C VAL A 252 -12.73 3.07 -3.96
N ASP A 253 -11.62 2.67 -4.56
CA ASP A 253 -11.58 2.03 -5.88
C ASP A 253 -11.66 0.50 -5.81
N VAL A 254 -11.19 -0.09 -4.72
CA VAL A 254 -11.11 -1.56 -4.54
C VAL A 254 -11.58 -1.92 -3.13
N ILE A 255 -12.56 -2.80 -3.03
CA ILE A 255 -13.02 -3.33 -1.74
C ILE A 255 -12.40 -4.70 -1.49
N VAL A 256 -11.84 -4.88 -0.29
CA VAL A 256 -11.24 -6.14 0.15
C VAL A 256 -12.05 -6.71 1.30
N VAL A 257 -12.80 -7.78 1.06
CA VAL A 257 -13.49 -8.54 2.12
C VAL A 257 -12.47 -9.49 2.74
N ASP A 258 -12.04 -9.19 3.96
CA ASP A 258 -10.85 -9.80 4.56
C ASP A 258 -11.12 -10.54 5.87
N THR A 259 -10.57 -11.76 5.95
CA THR A 259 -10.55 -12.57 7.17
C THR A 259 -9.36 -13.52 7.16
N ALA A 260 -8.94 -13.99 8.34
CA ALA A 260 -7.86 -14.96 8.49
C ALA A 260 -8.16 -16.30 7.79
N HIS A 261 -9.43 -16.71 7.76
CA HIS A 261 -9.91 -17.92 7.06
C HIS A 261 -11.12 -17.56 6.19
N GLY A 262 -10.90 -17.44 4.87
CA GLY A 262 -11.93 -17.03 3.91
C GLY A 262 -12.88 -18.14 3.46
N HIS A 263 -12.50 -19.40 3.60
CA HIS A 263 -13.31 -20.53 3.14
C HIS A 263 -14.34 -20.96 4.21
N GLN A 264 -15.32 -20.10 4.46
CA GLN A 264 -16.40 -20.33 5.44
C GLN A 264 -17.71 -19.67 4.99
N ASP A 265 -18.85 -20.26 5.34
CA ASP A 265 -20.19 -19.81 4.93
C ASP A 265 -20.46 -18.33 5.21
N ARG A 266 -19.95 -17.82 6.33
CA ARG A 266 -20.12 -16.42 6.71
C ARG A 266 -19.41 -15.48 5.72
N MET A 267 -18.24 -15.90 5.23
CA MET A 267 -17.50 -15.16 4.23
C MET A 267 -18.24 -15.14 2.89
N MET A 268 -18.78 -16.28 2.45
CA MET A 268 -19.57 -16.37 1.22
C MET A 268 -20.77 -15.41 1.27
N ARG A 269 -21.51 -15.41 2.40
CA ARG A 269 -22.62 -14.48 2.60
C ARG A 269 -22.17 -13.00 2.57
N ALA A 270 -21.05 -12.67 3.21
CA ALA A 270 -20.51 -11.32 3.24
C ALA A 270 -20.11 -10.83 1.82
N VAL A 271 -19.40 -11.68 1.06
CA VAL A 271 -18.99 -11.39 -0.33
C VAL A 271 -20.21 -11.19 -1.22
N SER A 272 -21.21 -12.08 -1.13
CA SER A 272 -22.45 -11.97 -1.91
C SER A 272 -23.22 -10.69 -1.58
N ALA A 273 -23.30 -10.30 -0.30
CA ALA A 273 -23.96 -9.06 0.13
C ALA A 273 -23.22 -7.82 -0.39
N VAL A 274 -21.88 -7.80 -0.28
CA VAL A 274 -21.04 -6.71 -0.82
C VAL A 274 -21.19 -6.62 -2.33
N ARG A 275 -21.13 -7.73 -3.05
CA ARG A 275 -21.31 -7.76 -4.51
C ARG A 275 -22.70 -7.28 -4.92
N ALA A 276 -23.75 -7.67 -4.21
CA ALA A 276 -25.10 -7.21 -4.47
C ALA A 276 -25.25 -5.68 -4.29
N ALA A 277 -24.62 -5.12 -3.26
CA ALA A 277 -24.63 -3.68 -2.98
C ALA A 277 -23.85 -2.87 -4.01
N LEU A 278 -22.69 -3.37 -4.46
CA LEU A 278 -21.79 -2.64 -5.37
C LEU A 278 -22.08 -2.90 -6.87
N GLY A 279 -22.85 -3.92 -7.20
CA GLY A 279 -23.00 -4.37 -8.59
C GLY A 279 -21.65 -4.80 -9.18
N ARG A 280 -21.45 -4.52 -10.49
CA ARG A 280 -20.19 -4.85 -11.20
C ARG A 280 -19.21 -3.68 -11.28
N GLY A 281 -19.51 -2.56 -10.64
CA GLY A 281 -18.76 -1.31 -10.82
C GLY A 281 -17.39 -1.28 -10.17
N ALA A 282 -17.19 -1.99 -9.06
CA ALA A 282 -15.93 -2.01 -8.32
C ALA A 282 -15.35 -3.43 -8.21
N PRO A 283 -14.02 -3.62 -8.32
CA PRO A 283 -13.38 -4.87 -7.98
C PRO A 283 -13.63 -5.26 -6.52
N VAL A 284 -14.05 -6.50 -6.29
CA VAL A 284 -14.19 -7.09 -4.96
C VAL A 284 -13.14 -8.18 -4.80
N VAL A 285 -12.22 -7.95 -3.90
CA VAL A 285 -11.19 -8.92 -3.48
C VAL A 285 -11.72 -9.66 -2.26
N ALA A 286 -11.56 -10.98 -2.19
CA ALA A 286 -12.01 -11.76 -1.04
C ALA A 286 -10.95 -12.79 -0.61
N GLY A 287 -10.78 -13.01 0.68
CA GLY A 287 -9.82 -14.02 1.21
C GLY A 287 -9.66 -13.95 2.73
N ASN A 288 -8.76 -14.83 3.28
CA ASN A 288 -7.76 -15.61 2.54
C ASN A 288 -8.17 -17.08 2.38
N VAL A 289 -7.78 -17.65 1.27
CA VAL A 289 -7.91 -19.08 0.99
C VAL A 289 -6.58 -19.65 0.50
N VAL A 290 -6.47 -21.00 0.41
CA VAL A 290 -5.24 -21.68 -0.05
C VAL A 290 -5.54 -22.91 -0.93
N SER A 291 -6.77 -23.04 -1.45
CA SER A 291 -7.19 -24.18 -2.25
C SER A 291 -8.11 -23.77 -3.40
N ALA A 292 -8.12 -24.57 -4.46
CA ALA A 292 -9.02 -24.40 -5.60
C ALA A 292 -10.50 -24.39 -5.20
N ALA A 293 -10.90 -25.20 -4.20
CA ALA A 293 -12.26 -25.20 -3.67
C ALA A 293 -12.64 -23.84 -3.07
N GLY A 294 -11.76 -23.24 -2.25
CA GLY A 294 -11.99 -21.92 -1.69
C GLY A 294 -12.07 -20.82 -2.75
N VAL A 295 -11.31 -20.95 -3.84
CA VAL A 295 -11.39 -20.02 -4.98
C VAL A 295 -12.76 -20.11 -5.64
N ARG A 296 -13.24 -21.33 -5.96
CA ARG A 296 -14.57 -21.53 -6.57
C ARG A 296 -15.66 -20.87 -5.76
N ASP A 297 -15.72 -21.19 -4.48
CA ASP A 297 -16.79 -20.70 -3.60
C ASP A 297 -16.78 -19.17 -3.47
N LEU A 298 -15.58 -18.55 -3.38
CA LEU A 298 -15.46 -17.08 -3.32
C LEU A 298 -15.84 -16.40 -4.64
N VAL A 299 -15.47 -16.98 -5.79
CA VAL A 299 -15.83 -16.45 -7.11
C VAL A 299 -17.33 -16.60 -7.35
N GLU A 300 -17.93 -17.74 -7.00
CA GLU A 300 -19.38 -17.95 -7.06
C GLU A 300 -20.14 -16.97 -6.16
N ALA A 301 -19.56 -16.63 -4.99
CA ALA A 301 -20.11 -15.61 -4.10
C ALA A 301 -20.00 -14.18 -4.66
N GLY A 302 -19.21 -13.96 -5.72
CA GLY A 302 -19.09 -12.67 -6.41
C GLY A 302 -17.75 -11.98 -6.30
N ALA A 303 -16.71 -12.62 -5.78
CA ALA A 303 -15.36 -12.09 -5.82
C ALA A 303 -14.83 -12.04 -7.26
N SER A 304 -14.20 -10.94 -7.65
CA SER A 304 -13.46 -10.82 -8.92
C SER A 304 -11.98 -11.16 -8.76
N ILE A 305 -11.49 -11.05 -7.54
CA ILE A 305 -10.10 -11.34 -7.17
C ILE A 305 -10.10 -12.15 -5.88
N VAL A 306 -9.29 -13.19 -5.81
CA VAL A 306 -9.15 -14.03 -4.62
C VAL A 306 -7.80 -13.81 -3.97
N LYS A 307 -7.80 -13.47 -2.67
CA LYS A 307 -6.58 -13.26 -1.89
C LYS A 307 -6.13 -14.58 -1.29
N VAL A 308 -4.90 -15.01 -1.63
CA VAL A 308 -4.34 -16.33 -1.32
C VAL A 308 -3.20 -16.23 -0.33
N GLY A 309 -3.34 -16.94 0.79
CA GLY A 309 -2.31 -17.04 1.82
C GLY A 309 -2.88 -17.23 3.21
N VAL A 310 -2.57 -18.34 3.86
CA VAL A 310 -2.88 -18.63 5.26
C VAL A 310 -1.58 -18.97 5.98
N GLY A 311 -1.15 -18.06 6.86
CA GLY A 311 0.02 -18.24 7.68
C GLY A 311 1.39 -17.96 7.05
N PRO A 312 1.57 -17.50 5.78
CA PRO A 312 2.91 -17.28 5.22
C PRO A 312 3.54 -15.96 5.66
N GLY A 313 2.78 -15.02 6.21
CA GLY A 313 3.25 -13.69 6.58
C GLY A 313 4.25 -13.72 7.74
N ALA A 314 5.27 -12.84 7.71
CA ALA A 314 6.32 -12.77 8.72
C ALA A 314 5.79 -12.48 10.14
N MET A 315 4.67 -11.74 10.25
CA MET A 315 4.03 -11.41 11.53
C MET A 315 2.90 -12.39 11.91
N CYS A 316 2.62 -13.39 11.05
CA CYS A 316 1.52 -14.32 11.28
C CYS A 316 1.96 -15.47 12.20
N THR A 317 1.26 -15.63 13.32
CA THR A 317 1.49 -16.71 14.29
C THR A 317 0.58 -17.93 14.04
N THR A 318 -0.35 -17.84 13.09
CA THR A 318 -1.38 -18.88 12.85
C THR A 318 -0.77 -20.28 12.69
N ARG A 319 0.24 -20.44 11.80
CA ARG A 319 0.86 -21.74 11.59
C ARG A 319 1.54 -22.29 12.83
N MET A 320 2.19 -21.44 13.60
CA MET A 320 2.90 -21.85 14.83
C MET A 320 1.93 -22.20 15.96
N ALA A 321 0.80 -21.49 16.03
CA ALA A 321 -0.19 -21.68 17.08
C ALA A 321 -1.17 -22.82 16.77
N THR A 322 -1.56 -23.02 15.51
CA THR A 322 -2.68 -23.91 15.12
C THR A 322 -2.28 -25.06 14.19
N GLY A 323 -1.08 -25.03 13.61
CA GLY A 323 -0.68 -25.95 12.55
C GLY A 323 -1.37 -25.71 11.20
N VAL A 324 -2.24 -24.69 11.10
CA VAL A 324 -3.02 -24.39 9.89
C VAL A 324 -2.24 -23.48 8.95
N GLY A 325 -2.18 -23.83 7.67
CA GLY A 325 -1.52 -23.06 6.63
C GLY A 325 -1.14 -23.94 5.45
N ARG A 326 -0.61 -23.32 4.41
CA ARG A 326 -0.08 -24.01 3.23
C ARG A 326 1.17 -23.30 2.72
N PRO A 327 2.19 -23.98 2.17
CA PRO A 327 3.31 -23.38 1.46
C PRO A 327 2.83 -22.47 0.33
N GLN A 328 3.35 -21.24 0.31
CA GLN A 328 2.72 -20.14 -0.43
C GLN A 328 2.81 -20.30 -1.95
N PHE A 329 3.94 -20.80 -2.47
CA PHE A 329 4.10 -20.97 -3.91
C PHE A 329 3.07 -21.96 -4.48
N SER A 330 2.93 -23.13 -3.88
CA SER A 330 1.94 -24.14 -4.29
C SER A 330 0.50 -23.66 -4.11
N ALA A 331 0.23 -22.91 -3.01
CA ALA A 331 -1.10 -22.33 -2.81
C ALA A 331 -1.47 -21.34 -3.91
N VAL A 332 -0.55 -20.43 -4.27
CA VAL A 332 -0.78 -19.45 -5.35
C VAL A 332 -0.95 -20.15 -6.69
N LEU A 333 -0.10 -21.12 -7.01
CA LEU A 333 -0.15 -21.85 -8.27
C LEU A 333 -1.48 -22.54 -8.49
N GLU A 334 -1.96 -23.32 -7.50
CA GLU A 334 -3.25 -24.00 -7.57
C GLU A 334 -4.42 -23.03 -7.65
N CYS A 335 -4.42 -22.01 -6.78
CA CYS A 335 -5.50 -21.03 -6.73
C CYS A 335 -5.56 -20.17 -7.99
N ALA A 336 -4.41 -19.80 -8.57
CA ALA A 336 -4.36 -19.01 -9.79
C ALA A 336 -4.86 -19.81 -11.01
N ALA A 337 -4.51 -21.10 -11.09
CA ALA A 337 -5.02 -21.97 -12.15
C ALA A 337 -6.55 -22.06 -12.11
N GLU A 338 -7.14 -22.22 -10.92
CA GLU A 338 -8.58 -22.27 -10.77
C GLU A 338 -9.26 -20.92 -11.01
N ALA A 339 -8.69 -19.82 -10.50
CA ALA A 339 -9.21 -18.46 -10.74
C ALA A 339 -9.24 -18.13 -12.23
N ALA A 340 -8.18 -18.45 -12.97
CA ALA A 340 -8.11 -18.25 -14.41
C ALA A 340 -9.20 -19.04 -15.16
N ARG A 341 -9.49 -20.27 -14.74
CA ARG A 341 -10.57 -21.09 -15.31
C ARG A 341 -11.96 -20.46 -15.12
N LEU A 342 -12.12 -19.67 -14.04
CA LEU A 342 -13.37 -19.00 -13.67
C LEU A 342 -13.42 -17.53 -14.16
N GLY A 343 -12.39 -17.04 -14.85
CA GLY A 343 -12.30 -15.65 -15.31
C GLY A 343 -12.06 -14.65 -14.16
N ALA A 344 -11.46 -15.11 -13.07
CA ALA A 344 -11.09 -14.31 -11.90
C ALA A 344 -9.55 -14.22 -11.76
N HIS A 345 -9.08 -13.39 -10.83
CA HIS A 345 -7.66 -13.15 -10.58
C HIS A 345 -7.26 -13.56 -9.16
N VAL A 346 -5.95 -13.61 -8.91
CA VAL A 346 -5.39 -13.94 -7.58
C VAL A 346 -4.43 -12.85 -7.13
N TRP A 347 -4.56 -12.42 -5.87
CA TRP A 347 -3.52 -11.71 -5.14
C TRP A 347 -2.78 -12.67 -4.22
N ALA A 348 -1.45 -12.75 -4.37
CA ALA A 348 -0.62 -13.51 -3.45
C ALA A 348 -0.36 -12.68 -2.20
N ASP A 349 -0.80 -13.14 -1.02
CA ASP A 349 -0.70 -12.40 0.23
C ASP A 349 0.21 -13.10 1.24
N GLY A 350 1.34 -12.48 1.53
CA GLY A 350 2.32 -12.94 2.50
C GLY A 350 3.42 -13.86 1.95
N GLY A 351 4.40 -14.14 2.80
CA GLY A 351 5.56 -14.98 2.45
C GLY A 351 6.67 -14.27 1.68
N VAL A 352 6.50 -12.98 1.34
CA VAL A 352 7.46 -12.19 0.58
C VAL A 352 8.55 -11.64 1.49
N ARG A 353 9.79 -12.04 1.24
CA ARG A 353 11.00 -11.54 1.92
C ARG A 353 11.90 -10.77 0.97
N HIS A 354 12.00 -11.23 -0.27
CA HIS A 354 12.90 -10.72 -1.29
C HIS A 354 12.14 -10.34 -2.58
N PRO A 355 12.69 -9.48 -3.44
CA PRO A 355 12.08 -9.16 -4.74
C PRO A 355 11.82 -10.39 -5.63
N ARG A 356 12.65 -11.43 -5.53
CA ARG A 356 12.45 -12.70 -6.25
C ARG A 356 11.10 -13.35 -5.91
N ASP A 357 10.62 -13.19 -4.67
CA ASP A 357 9.40 -13.83 -4.21
C ASP A 357 8.17 -13.22 -4.89
N VAL A 358 8.24 -11.89 -5.19
CA VAL A 358 7.24 -11.22 -6.03
C VAL A 358 7.25 -11.81 -7.44
N ALA A 359 8.43 -11.95 -8.05
CA ALA A 359 8.56 -12.53 -9.37
C ALA A 359 8.05 -13.97 -9.43
N LEU A 360 8.32 -14.77 -8.41
CA LEU A 360 7.82 -16.15 -8.29
C LEU A 360 6.30 -16.21 -8.10
N ALA A 361 5.71 -15.31 -7.32
CA ALA A 361 4.27 -15.21 -7.14
C ALA A 361 3.56 -14.87 -8.46
N LEU A 362 4.11 -13.91 -9.22
CA LEU A 362 3.61 -13.54 -10.54
C LEU A 362 3.77 -14.70 -11.55
N ALA A 363 4.91 -15.41 -11.53
CA ALA A 363 5.13 -16.60 -12.34
C ALA A 363 4.12 -17.71 -12.01
N ALA A 364 3.75 -17.85 -10.73
CA ALA A 364 2.70 -18.78 -10.28
C ALA A 364 1.27 -18.35 -10.69
N GLY A 365 1.10 -17.18 -11.32
CA GLY A 365 -0.17 -16.70 -11.86
C GLY A 365 -0.89 -15.66 -11.01
N ALA A 366 -0.26 -15.09 -9.98
CA ALA A 366 -0.84 -13.95 -9.28
C ALA A 366 -0.85 -12.71 -10.18
N SER A 367 -1.92 -11.90 -10.15
CA SER A 367 -2.01 -10.60 -10.81
C SER A 367 -1.33 -9.50 -10.01
N ASN A 368 -1.41 -9.60 -8.68
CA ASN A 368 -0.80 -8.68 -7.73
C ASN A 368 -0.21 -9.44 -6.54
N VAL A 369 0.73 -8.80 -5.85
CA VAL A 369 1.35 -9.35 -4.63
C VAL A 369 1.15 -8.38 -3.47
N MET A 370 0.46 -8.86 -2.43
CA MET A 370 0.24 -8.08 -1.22
C MET A 370 1.41 -8.26 -0.26
N VAL A 371 2.02 -7.14 0.14
CA VAL A 371 3.23 -7.10 0.95
C VAL A 371 3.03 -6.24 2.19
N GLY A 372 3.35 -6.78 3.36
CA GLY A 372 3.35 -6.05 4.62
C GLY A 372 4.75 -5.69 5.11
N SER A 373 5.64 -6.68 5.17
CA SER A 373 6.96 -6.58 5.82
C SER A 373 7.88 -5.50 5.22
N TRP A 374 7.85 -5.28 3.90
CA TRP A 374 8.69 -4.26 3.26
C TRP A 374 8.28 -2.84 3.61
N PHE A 375 7.01 -2.63 3.92
CA PHE A 375 6.44 -1.32 4.21
C PHE A 375 6.37 -1.03 5.70
N ALA A 376 6.42 -2.07 6.54
CA ALA A 376 6.49 -1.92 7.98
C ALA A 376 7.76 -1.15 8.39
N GLY A 377 7.62 -0.19 9.29
CA GLY A 377 8.75 0.62 9.77
C GLY A 377 9.28 1.69 8.81
N THR A 378 8.72 1.81 7.60
CA THR A 378 9.07 2.92 6.68
C THR A 378 8.59 4.27 7.22
N HIS A 379 9.11 5.37 6.69
CA HIS A 379 8.69 6.73 7.10
C HIS A 379 7.19 6.95 6.91
N GLU A 380 6.64 6.44 5.81
CA GLU A 380 5.24 6.61 5.42
C GLU A 380 4.26 5.69 6.15
N SER A 381 4.75 4.59 6.76
CA SER A 381 3.88 3.72 7.59
C SER A 381 3.35 4.46 8.82
N PRO A 382 2.20 4.05 9.37
CA PRO A 382 1.68 4.57 10.63
C PRO A 382 2.66 4.39 11.81
N GLY A 383 2.36 5.05 12.90
CA GLY A 383 3.17 5.04 14.12
C GLY A 383 4.34 6.03 14.10
N ASP A 384 4.90 6.27 15.28
CA ASP A 384 6.02 7.16 15.50
C ASP A 384 7.33 6.36 15.55
N ILE A 385 8.43 7.01 15.13
CA ILE A 385 9.75 6.44 15.26
C ILE A 385 10.14 6.45 16.74
N ARG A 386 10.61 5.31 17.22
CA ARG A 386 11.21 5.11 18.54
C ARG A 386 12.68 4.76 18.38
N HIS A 387 13.45 4.89 19.44
CA HIS A 387 14.85 4.47 19.48
C HIS A 387 15.03 3.44 20.60
N ASP A 388 15.81 2.40 20.32
CA ASP A 388 16.20 1.41 21.32
C ASP A 388 17.35 1.95 22.20
N ALA A 389 17.83 1.12 23.10
CA ALA A 389 18.93 1.48 24.01
C ALA A 389 20.25 1.79 23.27
N ASP A 390 20.43 1.23 22.07
CA ASP A 390 21.61 1.46 21.21
C ASP A 390 21.41 2.67 20.26
N GLY A 391 20.29 3.39 20.38
CA GLY A 391 19.96 4.54 19.53
C GLY A 391 19.45 4.19 18.14
N ARG A 392 19.15 2.91 17.86
CA ARG A 392 18.61 2.49 16.55
C ARG A 392 17.14 2.87 16.45
N ALA A 393 16.80 3.52 15.34
CA ALA A 393 15.41 3.88 15.06
C ALA A 393 14.58 2.65 14.68
N TYR A 394 13.39 2.52 15.25
CA TYR A 394 12.42 1.48 14.91
C TYR A 394 10.98 1.98 14.98
N LYS A 395 10.07 1.26 14.36
CA LYS A 395 8.62 1.39 14.55
C LYS A 395 8.07 0.04 14.98
N GLU A 396 7.08 0.07 15.85
CA GLU A 396 6.36 -1.14 16.25
C GLU A 396 5.47 -1.62 15.11
N SER A 397 5.55 -2.91 14.78
CA SER A 397 4.66 -3.59 13.86
C SER A 397 4.01 -4.78 14.56
N PHE A 398 2.75 -5.04 14.27
CA PHE A 398 1.99 -6.12 14.88
C PHE A 398 1.02 -6.74 13.88
N GLY A 399 0.79 -8.05 14.03
CA GLY A 399 -0.17 -8.79 13.21
C GLY A 399 -1.62 -8.41 13.55
N MET A 400 -2.52 -8.55 12.58
CA MET A 400 -3.94 -8.22 12.74
C MET A 400 -4.69 -9.16 13.69
N ALA A 401 -4.13 -10.33 14.03
CA ALA A 401 -4.63 -11.27 15.04
C ALA A 401 -3.97 -11.08 16.42
N SER A 402 -3.04 -10.15 16.59
CA SER A 402 -2.38 -9.91 17.87
C SER A 402 -3.35 -9.32 18.92
N LYS A 403 -3.07 -9.57 20.19
CA LYS A 403 -3.83 -8.99 21.31
C LYS A 403 -4.02 -7.47 21.16
N ARG A 404 -3.00 -6.74 20.70
CA ARG A 404 -3.06 -5.30 20.46
C ARG A 404 -4.08 -4.93 19.38
N ALA A 405 -4.08 -5.65 18.24
CA ALA A 405 -5.03 -5.42 17.17
C ALA A 405 -6.47 -5.76 17.57
N VAL A 406 -6.64 -6.84 18.34
CA VAL A 406 -7.95 -7.25 18.85
C VAL A 406 -8.47 -6.24 19.86
N THR A 407 -7.65 -5.81 20.81
CA THR A 407 -8.04 -4.76 21.78
C THR A 407 -8.49 -3.49 21.06
N HIS A 408 -7.77 -3.06 20.03
CA HIS A 408 -8.12 -1.86 19.25
C HIS A 408 -9.46 -2.02 18.51
N ARG A 409 -9.69 -3.19 17.86
CA ARG A 409 -10.96 -3.47 17.16
C ARG A 409 -12.17 -3.54 18.10
N THR A 410 -11.95 -3.88 19.36
CA THR A 410 -13.02 -4.13 20.34
C THR A 410 -13.18 -2.98 21.32
N GLU A 411 -12.58 -1.82 21.10
CA GLU A 411 -12.66 -0.66 21.99
C GLU A 411 -14.10 -0.21 22.27
N GLY A 412 -15.02 -0.37 21.30
CA GLY A 412 -16.45 -0.06 21.44
C GLY A 412 -17.30 -1.19 22.05
N GLU A 413 -16.72 -2.35 22.38
CA GLU A 413 -17.43 -3.49 22.94
C GLU A 413 -17.43 -3.43 24.48
N ASP A 414 -18.36 -4.19 25.09
CA ASP A 414 -18.40 -4.38 26.55
C ASP A 414 -17.06 -4.91 27.07
N ALA A 415 -16.68 -4.45 28.26
CA ALA A 415 -15.38 -4.76 28.86
C ALA A 415 -15.15 -6.26 29.09
N PHE A 416 -16.22 -7.02 29.38
CA PHE A 416 -16.14 -8.46 29.59
C PHE A 416 -15.92 -9.19 28.26
N ASP A 417 -16.68 -8.84 27.21
CA ASP A 417 -16.52 -9.43 25.87
C ASP A 417 -15.15 -9.14 25.27
N ARG A 418 -14.65 -7.93 25.47
CA ARG A 418 -13.29 -7.54 25.09
C ARG A 418 -12.23 -8.36 25.82
N ALA A 419 -12.35 -8.50 27.16
CA ALA A 419 -11.43 -9.31 27.96
C ALA A 419 -11.48 -10.79 27.54
N ARG A 420 -12.67 -11.32 27.29
CA ARG A 420 -12.89 -12.69 26.81
C ARG A 420 -12.20 -12.94 25.47
N LYS A 421 -12.32 -12.02 24.51
CA LYS A 421 -11.64 -12.11 23.20
C LYS A 421 -10.13 -12.04 23.35
N ALA A 422 -9.62 -11.19 24.23
CA ALA A 422 -8.19 -11.00 24.49
C ALA A 422 -7.52 -12.16 25.25
N LEU A 423 -8.30 -13.02 25.91
CA LEU A 423 -7.78 -14.17 26.69
C LEU A 423 -7.33 -15.34 25.79
N PHE A 424 -7.82 -15.42 24.56
CA PHE A 424 -7.60 -16.56 23.66
C PHE A 424 -6.66 -16.22 22.49
N GLU A 425 -5.94 -15.09 22.55
CA GLU A 425 -4.95 -14.65 21.57
C GLU A 425 -3.52 -14.44 22.22
#